data_3294d8095eebb1346820b29f4f8e30ad
#
_entry.id   3294d8095eebb1346820b29f4f8e30ad
#
_cell.length_a   1.000
_cell.length_b   1.000
_cell.length_c   1.000
_cell.angle_alpha   90.00
_cell.angle_beta   90.00
_cell.angle_gamma   90.00
#
_symmetry.space_group_name_H-M   'P 1'
#
loop_
_entity.id
_entity.type
_entity.pdbx_description
1 polymer ?
#
loop_
_entity_poly.entity_id
_entity_poly.type
_entity_poly.pdbx_seq_one_letter_code
_entity_poly.pdbx_strand_id
1 'polypeptide(L)'
;MKYVLIDTANLFFRARHVAFRASDEWEKVGYALHITLSAVNKVVTKFGADHVVFALEGRSWRKDVYAPYKRNRSDARAAQTEKEQAEDKLFWETFDHLTKYLAESTNCSVVRNENAEADDIIARWIALHPQDHHVIISSDTDFVQLLAENVDQYNGITDELLTVRGIFDAKGRPVIDKKTKLLKTIPNPEWLLFEKCMRGDSSDNVFSAYPGVRVKGTKNKVGLTEAFEDRARQGYAWNNLMLQRWSDPDGVEHRVLDDYERNRMLIDLRAQPPEIKQAVDGSIRSMVSHKDIGQVGIRFMKFCGKYELVKASESAEQYARWLNETYKGVLDDCSETSNP
;
A
#
# COMPACT_ATOMS: atom_id res chain seq x y z
N MET A 1 -11.86 15.81 6.81
CA MET A 1 -12.51 14.49 6.92
C MET A 1 -11.51 13.42 7.41
N LYS A 2 -12.00 12.23 7.74
CA LYS A 2 -11.14 11.09 8.08
C LYS A 2 -11.42 9.92 7.15
N TYR A 3 -10.42 9.52 6.39
CA TYR A 3 -10.50 8.43 5.43
C TYR A 3 -9.82 7.17 5.95
N VAL A 4 -10.43 6.02 5.68
CA VAL A 4 -9.75 4.72 5.77
C VAL A 4 -9.44 4.26 4.36
N LEU A 5 -8.14 4.13 4.04
CA LEU A 5 -7.62 3.75 2.73
C LEU A 5 -7.16 2.29 2.80
N ILE A 6 -7.68 1.45 1.93
CA ILE A 6 -7.46 0.01 1.99
C ILE A 6 -6.67 -0.44 0.76
N ASP A 7 -5.49 -0.99 1.01
CA ASP A 7 -4.78 -1.84 0.06
C ASP A 7 -5.54 -3.18 -0.02
N THR A 8 -6.50 -3.24 -0.93
CA THR A 8 -7.55 -4.27 -0.91
C THR A 8 -7.00 -5.65 -1.22
N ALA A 9 -6.10 -5.75 -2.21
CA ALA A 9 -5.51 -7.03 -2.58
C ALA A 9 -4.58 -7.56 -1.49
N ASN A 10 -3.76 -6.70 -0.86
CA ASN A 10 -2.89 -7.07 0.25
C ASN A 10 -3.71 -7.59 1.44
N LEU A 11 -4.76 -6.87 1.83
CA LEU A 11 -5.63 -7.27 2.94
C LEU A 11 -6.31 -8.61 2.68
N PHE A 12 -6.91 -8.80 1.48
CA PHE A 12 -7.61 -10.02 1.10
C PHE A 12 -6.66 -11.21 0.96
N PHE A 13 -5.51 -11.03 0.32
CA PHE A 13 -4.51 -12.08 0.16
C PHE A 13 -3.98 -12.58 1.52
N ARG A 14 -3.79 -11.67 2.47
CA ARG A 14 -3.37 -12.03 3.83
C ARG A 14 -4.45 -12.79 4.59
N ALA A 15 -5.72 -12.43 4.42
CA ALA A 15 -6.84 -13.15 5.00
C ALA A 15 -6.84 -14.63 4.56
N ARG A 16 -6.46 -14.93 3.30
CA ARG A 16 -6.27 -16.30 2.80
C ARG A 16 -5.29 -17.11 3.64
N HIS A 17 -4.16 -16.51 4.01
CA HIS A 17 -3.15 -17.22 4.83
C HIS A 17 -3.63 -17.54 6.25
N VAL A 18 -4.54 -16.74 6.81
CA VAL A 18 -5.17 -17.04 8.12
C VAL A 18 -6.21 -18.13 7.97
N ALA A 19 -6.91 -18.16 6.84
CA ALA A 19 -7.98 -19.11 6.54
C ALA A 19 -7.50 -20.53 6.18
N PHE A 20 -6.18 -20.81 6.16
CA PHE A 20 -5.63 -22.10 5.71
C PHE A 20 -6.09 -23.33 6.50
N ARG A 21 -6.66 -23.14 7.70
CA ARG A 21 -7.18 -24.22 8.57
C ARG A 21 -8.57 -24.71 8.21
N ALA A 22 -9.24 -24.05 7.26
CA ALA A 22 -10.56 -24.47 6.82
C ALA A 22 -10.52 -25.83 6.09
N SER A 23 -11.62 -26.55 6.15
CA SER A 23 -11.71 -27.93 5.66
C SER A 23 -11.76 -28.02 4.13
N ASP A 24 -12.34 -27.05 3.49
CA ASP A 24 -12.48 -26.98 2.04
C ASP A 24 -12.21 -25.58 1.49
N GLU A 25 -12.12 -25.48 0.16
CA GLU A 25 -11.78 -24.22 -0.53
C GLU A 25 -12.88 -23.17 -0.43
N TRP A 26 -14.14 -23.57 -0.39
CA TRP A 26 -15.26 -22.65 -0.25
C TRP A 26 -15.28 -22.04 1.15
N GLU A 27 -15.05 -22.84 2.17
CA GLU A 27 -14.91 -22.38 3.54
C GLU A 27 -13.72 -21.39 3.68
N LYS A 28 -12.59 -21.69 3.02
CA LYS A 28 -11.41 -20.77 3.00
C LYS A 28 -11.76 -19.40 2.45
N VAL A 29 -12.47 -19.31 1.34
CA VAL A 29 -12.83 -18.01 0.75
C VAL A 29 -13.88 -17.28 1.60
N GLY A 30 -14.81 -17.99 2.23
CA GLY A 30 -15.74 -17.43 3.22
C GLY A 30 -15.01 -16.82 4.42
N TYR A 31 -14.02 -17.52 4.97
CA TYR A 31 -13.18 -17.00 6.03
C TYR A 31 -12.35 -15.78 5.57
N ALA A 32 -11.79 -15.80 4.36
CA ALA A 32 -11.03 -14.67 3.84
C ALA A 32 -11.90 -13.42 3.71
N LEU A 33 -13.12 -13.55 3.21
CA LEU A 33 -14.12 -12.48 3.18
C LEU A 33 -14.44 -11.95 4.58
N HIS A 34 -14.73 -12.88 5.51
CA HIS A 34 -15.04 -12.52 6.90
C HIS A 34 -13.90 -11.75 7.56
N ILE A 35 -12.67 -12.24 7.45
CA ILE A 35 -11.48 -11.60 8.03
C ILE A 35 -11.27 -10.21 7.42
N THR A 36 -11.38 -10.09 6.09
CA THR A 36 -11.23 -8.82 5.38
C THR A 36 -12.25 -7.80 5.85
N LEU A 37 -13.54 -8.14 5.79
CA LEU A 37 -14.62 -7.24 6.22
C LEU A 37 -14.51 -6.87 7.70
N SER A 38 -14.18 -7.85 8.56
CA SER A 38 -14.00 -7.61 10.00
C SER A 38 -12.83 -6.70 10.31
N ALA A 39 -11.72 -6.84 9.57
CA ALA A 39 -10.56 -5.95 9.72
C ALA A 39 -10.92 -4.50 9.36
N VAL A 40 -11.63 -4.31 8.25
CA VAL A 40 -12.10 -2.97 7.84
C VAL A 40 -13.06 -2.41 8.88
N ASN A 41 -14.08 -3.17 9.29
CA ASN A 41 -15.05 -2.73 10.30
C ASN A 41 -14.39 -2.32 11.62
N LYS A 42 -13.39 -3.09 12.07
CA LYS A 42 -12.61 -2.78 13.28
C LYS A 42 -11.91 -1.42 13.15
N VAL A 43 -11.24 -1.17 12.03
CA VAL A 43 -10.48 0.07 11.82
C VAL A 43 -11.43 1.26 11.65
N VAL A 44 -12.46 1.13 10.83
CA VAL A 44 -13.46 2.18 10.63
C VAL A 44 -14.10 2.60 11.95
N THR A 45 -14.50 1.62 12.77
CA THR A 45 -15.10 1.87 14.09
C THR A 45 -14.08 2.50 15.05
N LYS A 46 -12.85 1.97 15.11
CA LYS A 46 -11.79 2.44 16.01
C LYS A 46 -11.42 3.90 15.75
N PHE A 47 -11.32 4.28 14.48
CA PHE A 47 -10.86 5.62 14.09
C PHE A 47 -12.00 6.60 13.79
N GLY A 48 -13.24 6.12 13.76
CA GLY A 48 -14.41 6.94 13.42
C GLY A 48 -14.26 7.55 12.02
N ALA A 49 -14.06 6.69 11.01
CA ALA A 49 -13.87 7.14 9.64
C ALA A 49 -15.16 7.72 9.07
N ASP A 50 -15.04 8.83 8.35
CA ASP A 50 -16.14 9.46 7.62
C ASP A 50 -16.39 8.81 6.26
N HIS A 51 -15.35 8.20 5.67
CA HIS A 51 -15.47 7.53 4.38
C HIS A 51 -14.40 6.44 4.20
N VAL A 52 -14.73 5.41 3.42
CA VAL A 52 -13.87 4.25 3.17
C VAL A 52 -13.53 4.15 1.69
N VAL A 53 -12.24 3.94 1.41
CA VAL A 53 -11.69 3.85 0.06
C VAL A 53 -11.01 2.51 -0.13
N PHE A 54 -11.44 1.75 -1.10
CA PHE A 54 -10.82 0.51 -1.55
C PHE A 54 -9.98 0.79 -2.79
N ALA A 55 -8.66 0.75 -2.63
CA ALA A 55 -7.73 0.85 -3.74
C ALA A 55 -7.50 -0.55 -4.35
N LEU A 56 -7.66 -0.66 -5.66
CA LEU A 56 -7.56 -1.91 -6.41
C LEU A 56 -6.36 -1.89 -7.35
N GLU A 57 -5.72 -3.05 -7.48
CA GLU A 57 -4.61 -3.26 -8.38
C GLU A 57 -5.02 -3.15 -9.86
N GLY A 58 -4.22 -2.42 -10.63
CA GLY A 58 -4.17 -2.48 -12.08
C GLY A 58 -2.86 -3.08 -12.58
N ARG A 59 -2.57 -2.91 -13.86
CA ARG A 59 -1.25 -3.23 -14.41
C ARG A 59 -0.27 -2.14 -13.96
N SER A 60 0.85 -2.52 -13.38
CA SER A 60 1.86 -1.55 -12.97
C SER A 60 2.54 -0.91 -14.18
N TRP A 61 2.51 0.42 -14.28
CA TRP A 61 3.28 1.22 -15.23
C TRP A 61 4.80 1.01 -15.07
N ARG A 62 5.25 0.62 -13.88
CA ARG A 62 6.67 0.36 -13.58
C ARG A 62 7.27 -0.73 -14.45
N LYS A 63 6.44 -1.67 -14.93
CA LYS A 63 6.88 -2.73 -15.87
C LYS A 63 7.27 -2.19 -17.24
N ASP A 64 6.74 -1.05 -17.65
CA ASP A 64 7.08 -0.41 -18.92
C ASP A 64 8.41 0.34 -18.82
N VAL A 65 8.75 0.82 -17.63
CA VAL A 65 10.02 1.53 -17.34
C VAL A 65 11.14 0.55 -17.02
N TYR A 66 10.82 -0.55 -16.31
CA TYR A 66 11.81 -1.50 -15.82
C TYR A 66 11.30 -2.95 -15.96
N ALA A 67 11.69 -3.62 -17.00
CA ALA A 67 11.23 -4.97 -17.35
C ALA A 67 11.39 -6.03 -16.23
N PRO A 68 12.42 -5.98 -15.35
CA PRO A 68 12.54 -6.91 -14.22
C PRO A 68 11.49 -6.72 -13.12
N TYR A 69 10.79 -5.57 -13.07
CA TYR A 69 9.85 -5.24 -11.98
C TYR A 69 8.78 -6.33 -11.79
N LYS A 70 8.73 -6.88 -10.56
CA LYS A 70 7.80 -7.96 -10.15
C LYS A 70 7.83 -9.22 -11.06
N ARG A 71 8.91 -9.45 -11.83
CA ARG A 71 9.03 -10.61 -12.71
C ARG A 71 9.06 -11.92 -11.90
N ASN A 72 9.71 -11.92 -10.75
CA ASN A 72 9.72 -13.04 -9.80
C ASN A 72 8.30 -13.54 -9.45
N ARG A 73 7.32 -12.64 -9.37
CA ARG A 73 5.91 -13.01 -9.09
C ARG A 73 5.25 -13.72 -10.28
N SER A 74 5.55 -13.30 -11.51
CA SER A 74 5.05 -13.97 -12.72
C SER A 74 5.68 -15.35 -12.89
N ASP A 75 6.97 -15.47 -12.62
CA ASP A 75 7.70 -16.73 -12.69
C ASP A 75 7.17 -17.73 -11.64
N ALA A 76 6.91 -17.28 -10.41
CA ALA A 76 6.30 -18.10 -9.37
C ALA A 76 4.88 -18.57 -9.75
N ARG A 77 4.06 -17.71 -10.39
CA ARG A 77 2.73 -18.14 -10.89
C ARG A 77 2.83 -19.17 -12.00
N ALA A 78 3.79 -19.01 -12.92
CA ALA A 78 4.00 -19.96 -14.01
C ALA A 78 4.46 -21.35 -13.52
N ALA A 79 5.07 -21.41 -12.34
CA ALA A 79 5.54 -22.66 -11.70
C ALA A 79 4.48 -23.37 -10.85
N GLN A 80 3.28 -22.80 -10.70
CA GLN A 80 2.20 -23.40 -9.90
C GLN A 80 1.68 -24.69 -10.51
N THR A 81 1.31 -25.64 -9.63
CA THR A 81 0.60 -26.87 -9.98
C THR A 81 -0.85 -26.58 -10.42
N GLU A 82 -1.48 -27.50 -11.14
CA GLU A 82 -2.91 -27.38 -11.54
C GLU A 82 -3.83 -27.18 -10.33
N LYS A 83 -3.54 -27.84 -9.20
CA LYS A 83 -4.30 -27.67 -7.98
C LYS A 83 -4.17 -26.24 -7.43
N GLU A 84 -2.96 -25.73 -7.31
CA GLU A 84 -2.71 -24.34 -6.85
C GLU A 84 -3.34 -23.31 -7.78
N GLN A 85 -3.32 -23.55 -9.09
CA GLN A 85 -4.00 -22.68 -10.05
C GLN A 85 -5.51 -22.68 -9.86
N ALA A 86 -6.12 -23.85 -9.59
CA ALA A 86 -7.55 -23.96 -9.33
C ALA A 86 -7.96 -23.24 -8.02
N GLU A 87 -7.17 -23.41 -6.95
CA GLU A 87 -7.35 -22.71 -5.68
C GLU A 87 -7.21 -21.19 -5.86
N ASP A 88 -6.21 -20.74 -6.60
CA ASP A 88 -6.01 -19.32 -6.91
C ASP A 88 -7.15 -18.74 -7.74
N LYS A 89 -7.68 -19.51 -8.69
CA LYS A 89 -8.81 -19.08 -9.51
C LYS A 89 -10.04 -18.79 -8.65
N LEU A 90 -10.44 -19.72 -7.80
CA LEU A 90 -11.59 -19.52 -6.89
C LEU A 90 -11.38 -18.32 -5.97
N PHE A 91 -10.15 -18.16 -5.44
CA PHE A 91 -9.80 -17.05 -4.57
C PHE A 91 -9.95 -15.70 -5.28
N TRP A 92 -9.42 -15.56 -6.50
CA TRP A 92 -9.50 -14.32 -7.25
C TRP A 92 -10.90 -14.04 -7.81
N GLU A 93 -11.66 -15.07 -8.19
CA GLU A 93 -13.08 -14.91 -8.52
C GLU A 93 -13.89 -14.38 -7.33
N THR A 94 -13.57 -14.84 -6.12
CA THR A 94 -14.21 -14.34 -4.89
C THR A 94 -13.79 -12.90 -4.60
N PHE A 95 -12.53 -12.55 -4.83
CA PHE A 95 -12.05 -11.17 -4.74
C PHE A 95 -12.78 -10.25 -5.72
N ASP A 96 -12.95 -10.68 -6.97
CA ASP A 96 -13.69 -9.92 -7.98
C ASP A 96 -15.18 -9.75 -7.57
N HIS A 97 -15.78 -10.76 -6.99
CA HIS A 97 -17.14 -10.64 -6.45
C HIS A 97 -17.22 -9.66 -5.27
N LEU A 98 -16.25 -9.66 -4.36
CA LEU A 98 -16.17 -8.70 -3.28
C LEU A 98 -16.04 -7.27 -3.81
N THR A 99 -15.08 -7.03 -4.70
CA THR A 99 -14.82 -5.70 -5.26
C THR A 99 -16.00 -5.18 -6.08
N LYS A 100 -16.65 -6.05 -6.85
CA LYS A 100 -17.89 -5.73 -7.56
C LYS A 100 -19.03 -5.38 -6.60
N TYR A 101 -19.20 -6.19 -5.54
CA TYR A 101 -20.20 -5.89 -4.50
C TYR A 101 -19.96 -4.51 -3.87
N LEU A 102 -18.71 -4.22 -3.48
CA LEU A 102 -18.35 -2.93 -2.89
C LEU A 102 -18.61 -1.77 -3.86
N ALA A 103 -18.27 -1.95 -5.14
CA ALA A 103 -18.48 -0.94 -6.16
C ALA A 103 -19.94 -0.66 -6.48
N GLU A 104 -20.78 -1.70 -6.60
CA GLU A 104 -22.16 -1.59 -7.13
C GLU A 104 -23.21 -1.56 -6.03
N SER A 105 -22.87 -1.93 -4.79
CA SER A 105 -23.84 -2.14 -3.72
C SER A 105 -23.58 -1.35 -2.45
N THR A 106 -22.53 -0.52 -2.43
CA THR A 106 -22.16 0.33 -1.28
C THR A 106 -21.78 1.74 -1.74
N ASN A 107 -21.76 2.68 -0.81
CA ASN A 107 -21.35 4.07 -1.07
C ASN A 107 -19.84 4.31 -0.88
N CYS A 108 -19.06 3.27 -0.55
CA CYS A 108 -17.60 3.37 -0.48
C CYS A 108 -17.00 3.73 -1.84
N SER A 109 -15.89 4.44 -1.84
CA SER A 109 -15.09 4.64 -3.05
C SER A 109 -14.30 3.38 -3.37
N VAL A 110 -14.49 2.82 -4.55
CA VAL A 110 -13.72 1.66 -5.05
C VAL A 110 -12.97 2.12 -6.27
N VAL A 111 -11.68 2.41 -6.10
CA VAL A 111 -10.87 3.06 -7.14
C VAL A 111 -9.96 2.03 -7.80
N ARG A 112 -10.00 1.97 -9.11
CA ARG A 112 -9.10 1.18 -9.96
C ARG A 112 -8.61 2.05 -11.11
N ASN A 113 -7.33 1.93 -11.41
CA ASN A 113 -6.75 2.48 -12.64
C ASN A 113 -6.04 1.34 -13.39
N GLU A 114 -6.22 1.26 -14.71
CA GLU A 114 -5.68 0.15 -15.50
C GLU A 114 -4.15 0.10 -15.51
N ASN A 115 -3.49 1.25 -15.34
CA ASN A 115 -2.04 1.38 -15.44
C ASN A 115 -1.34 1.68 -14.10
N ALA A 116 -2.07 1.64 -12.98
CA ALA A 116 -1.51 1.95 -11.67
C ALA A 116 -1.79 0.86 -10.64
N GLU A 117 -0.92 0.74 -9.66
CA GLU A 117 -1.08 -0.16 -8.52
C GLU A 117 -1.94 0.49 -7.43
N ALA A 118 -2.41 -0.29 -6.45
CA ALA A 118 -3.18 0.21 -5.32
C ALA A 118 -2.40 1.27 -4.51
N ASP A 119 -1.09 1.10 -4.39
CA ASP A 119 -0.18 2.04 -3.72
C ASP A 119 -0.19 3.41 -4.36
N ASP A 120 -0.18 3.45 -5.70
CA ASP A 120 -0.25 4.70 -6.47
C ASP A 120 -1.57 5.43 -6.19
N ILE A 121 -2.67 4.69 -6.14
CA ILE A 121 -4.01 5.23 -5.85
C ILE A 121 -4.06 5.80 -4.43
N ILE A 122 -3.53 5.07 -3.43
CA ILE A 122 -3.49 5.52 -2.04
C ILE A 122 -2.65 6.80 -1.91
N ALA A 123 -1.47 6.83 -2.53
CA ALA A 123 -0.62 8.01 -2.52
C ALA A 123 -1.29 9.23 -3.18
N ARG A 124 -1.98 9.03 -4.31
CA ARG A 124 -2.71 10.10 -4.99
C ARG A 124 -3.95 10.55 -4.20
N TRP A 125 -4.68 9.62 -3.56
CA TRP A 125 -5.80 9.99 -2.69
C TRP A 125 -5.35 10.94 -1.57
N ILE A 126 -4.25 10.61 -0.90
CA ILE A 126 -3.67 11.47 0.16
C ILE A 126 -3.26 12.83 -0.40
N ALA A 127 -2.62 12.86 -1.57
CA ALA A 127 -2.20 14.10 -2.21
C ALA A 127 -3.37 15.01 -2.63
N LEU A 128 -4.51 14.42 -3.01
CA LEU A 128 -5.74 15.15 -3.36
C LEU A 128 -6.56 15.60 -2.13
N HIS A 129 -6.22 15.15 -0.93
CA HIS A 129 -6.90 15.49 0.33
C HIS A 129 -5.89 15.88 1.43
N PRO A 130 -5.01 16.88 1.19
CA PRO A 130 -3.86 17.16 2.05
C PRO A 130 -4.25 17.67 3.45
N GLN A 131 -5.46 18.18 3.61
CA GLN A 131 -5.96 18.71 4.89
C GLN A 131 -6.73 17.67 5.71
N ASP A 132 -6.98 16.50 5.14
CA ASP A 132 -7.78 15.47 5.77
C ASP A 132 -6.89 14.41 6.48
N HIS A 133 -7.47 13.65 7.39
CA HIS A 133 -6.79 12.55 8.06
C HIS A 133 -6.96 11.24 7.29
N HIS A 134 -5.89 10.46 7.24
CA HIS A 134 -5.85 9.19 6.51
C HIS A 134 -5.34 8.06 7.42
N VAL A 135 -6.03 6.92 7.40
CA VAL A 135 -5.55 5.68 8.01
C VAL A 135 -5.42 4.63 6.92
N ILE A 136 -4.21 4.25 6.57
CA ILE A 136 -3.93 3.22 5.56
C ILE A 136 -4.02 1.85 6.23
N ILE A 137 -4.85 0.94 5.72
CA ILE A 137 -4.87 -0.47 6.14
C ILE A 137 -3.97 -1.26 5.19
N SER A 138 -2.77 -1.49 5.59
CA SER A 138 -1.82 -2.38 4.93
C SER A 138 -0.73 -2.80 5.90
N SER A 139 -0.11 -3.93 5.64
CA SER A 139 1.10 -4.35 6.34
C SER A 139 2.35 -4.14 5.49
N ASP A 140 2.19 -3.54 4.31
CA ASP A 140 3.31 -3.20 3.47
C ASP A 140 4.12 -2.05 4.08
N THR A 141 5.43 -2.24 4.16
CA THR A 141 6.35 -1.25 4.71
C THR A 141 6.56 -0.07 3.77
N ASP A 142 6.16 -0.17 2.51
CA ASP A 142 6.30 0.91 1.54
C ASP A 142 5.44 2.12 1.87
N PHE A 143 4.30 1.89 2.54
CA PHE A 143 3.46 2.99 3.02
C PHE A 143 4.08 3.83 4.14
N VAL A 144 5.14 3.34 4.81
CA VAL A 144 5.85 4.13 5.83
C VAL A 144 6.39 5.46 5.25
N GLN A 145 6.72 5.49 3.97
CA GLN A 145 7.15 6.72 3.28
C GLN A 145 6.06 7.79 3.18
N LEU A 146 4.78 7.42 3.35
CA LEU A 146 3.64 8.33 3.29
C LEU A 146 3.23 8.87 4.66
N LEU A 147 3.78 8.35 5.75
CA LEU A 147 3.44 8.78 7.11
C LEU A 147 3.69 10.29 7.29
N ALA A 148 2.71 10.97 7.86
CA ALA A 148 2.72 12.39 8.14
C ALA A 148 1.87 12.67 9.41
N GLU A 149 1.78 13.92 9.84
CA GLU A 149 0.94 14.28 11.01
C GLU A 149 -0.54 13.92 10.83
N ASN A 150 -0.99 13.82 9.58
CA ASN A 150 -2.35 13.47 9.20
C ASN A 150 -2.46 12.12 8.46
N VAL A 151 -1.39 11.33 8.40
CA VAL A 151 -1.38 10.04 7.71
C VAL A 151 -0.78 8.97 8.64
N ASP A 152 -1.59 7.99 9.00
CA ASP A 152 -1.23 6.85 9.82
C ASP A 152 -1.36 5.55 9.01
N GLN A 153 -0.62 4.52 9.41
CA GLN A 153 -0.76 3.17 8.85
C GLN A 153 -1.16 2.18 9.94
N TYR A 154 -2.22 1.42 9.71
CA TYR A 154 -2.63 0.34 10.58
C TYR A 154 -2.22 -1.02 10.01
N ASN A 155 -1.39 -1.74 10.76
CA ASN A 155 -0.99 -3.10 10.43
C ASN A 155 -1.93 -4.10 11.13
N GLY A 156 -2.82 -4.71 10.38
CA GLY A 156 -3.79 -5.66 10.90
C GLY A 156 -3.22 -7.00 11.38
N ILE A 157 -1.94 -7.31 11.08
CA ILE A 157 -1.28 -8.54 11.54
C ILE A 157 -0.79 -8.39 12.97
N THR A 158 -0.09 -7.30 13.24
CA THR A 158 0.47 -7.00 14.56
C THR A 158 -0.50 -6.26 15.46
N ASP A 159 -1.63 -5.79 14.90
CA ASP A 159 -2.59 -4.91 15.55
C ASP A 159 -1.93 -3.62 16.06
N GLU A 160 -1.00 -3.08 15.27
CA GLU A 160 -0.22 -1.90 15.58
C GLU A 160 -0.60 -0.73 14.66
N LEU A 161 -0.64 0.47 15.23
CA LEU A 161 -0.77 1.73 14.50
C LEU A 161 0.61 2.38 14.39
N LEU A 162 1.04 2.62 13.16
CA LEU A 162 2.28 3.31 12.83
C LEU A 162 1.96 4.78 12.55
N THR A 163 2.63 5.68 13.25
CA THR A 163 2.47 7.14 13.10
C THR A 163 3.84 7.80 13.10
N VAL A 164 3.96 9.04 12.68
CA VAL A 164 5.23 9.79 12.79
C VAL A 164 5.74 9.92 14.23
N ARG A 165 4.88 9.71 15.23
CA ARG A 165 5.21 9.81 16.67
C ARG A 165 5.68 8.49 17.27
N GLY A 166 5.52 7.37 16.55
CA GLY A 166 5.89 6.03 17.02
C GLY A 166 4.88 4.95 16.65
N ILE A 167 5.03 3.79 17.25
CA ILE A 167 4.18 2.62 17.05
C ILE A 167 3.34 2.38 18.29
N PHE A 168 2.03 2.22 18.11
CA PHE A 168 1.06 2.06 19.18
C PHE A 168 0.28 0.75 19.04
N ASP A 169 -0.02 0.09 20.16
CA ASP A 169 -0.84 -1.12 20.19
C ASP A 169 -2.35 -0.81 20.00
N ALA A 170 -3.17 -1.85 19.99
CA ALA A 170 -4.63 -1.73 19.88
C ALA A 170 -5.27 -0.82 20.95
N LYS A 171 -4.63 -0.66 22.10
CA LYS A 171 -5.10 0.16 23.22
C LYS A 171 -4.51 1.58 23.21
N GLY A 172 -3.76 1.93 22.17
CA GLY A 172 -3.11 3.24 22.05
C GLY A 172 -1.88 3.41 22.96
N ARG A 173 -1.28 2.32 23.45
CA ARG A 173 -0.06 2.36 24.25
C ARG A 173 1.15 2.20 23.35
N PRO A 174 2.25 2.94 23.61
CA PRO A 174 3.48 2.78 22.86
C PRO A 174 3.99 1.33 22.94
N VAL A 175 4.39 0.78 21.79
CA VAL A 175 4.91 -0.59 21.70
C VAL A 175 6.38 -0.61 22.11
N ILE A 176 6.73 -1.56 22.97
CA ILE A 176 8.10 -1.79 23.43
C ILE A 176 8.67 -2.99 22.67
N ASP A 177 9.85 -2.84 22.10
CA ASP A 177 10.58 -3.96 21.51
C ASP A 177 10.98 -4.97 22.60
N LYS A 178 10.61 -6.23 22.37
CA LYS A 178 10.81 -7.29 23.36
C LYS A 178 12.29 -7.60 23.64
N LYS A 179 13.16 -7.38 22.65
CA LYS A 179 14.61 -7.68 22.74
C LYS A 179 15.38 -6.52 23.36
N THR A 180 15.18 -5.31 22.81
CA THR A 180 15.94 -4.13 23.23
C THR A 180 15.36 -3.44 24.45
N LYS A 181 14.08 -3.72 24.81
CA LYS A 181 13.31 -3.04 25.88
C LYS A 181 13.13 -1.54 25.66
N LEU A 182 13.41 -1.08 24.44
CA LEU A 182 13.21 0.32 24.04
C LEU A 182 11.86 0.47 23.33
N LEU A 183 11.35 1.69 23.27
CA LEU A 183 10.19 2.01 22.45
C LEU A 183 10.48 1.66 20.99
N LYS A 184 9.55 0.98 20.35
CA LYS A 184 9.59 0.82 18.91
C LYS A 184 9.34 2.18 18.25
N THR A 185 10.31 2.63 17.50
CA THR A 185 10.21 3.86 16.70
C THR A 185 10.11 3.50 15.24
N ILE A 186 9.46 4.35 14.48
CA ILE A 186 9.54 4.27 13.03
C ILE A 186 10.85 4.92 12.61
N PRO A 187 11.64 4.27 11.73
CA PRO A 187 12.75 4.95 11.08
C PRO A 187 12.24 6.19 10.33
N ASN A 188 13.07 7.18 10.20
CA ASN A 188 12.75 8.36 9.39
C ASN A 188 12.26 7.92 8.00
N PRO A 189 11.05 8.28 7.56
CA PRO A 189 10.49 7.85 6.27
C PRO A 189 11.38 8.20 5.07
N GLU A 190 12.02 9.37 5.09
CA GLU A 190 12.95 9.78 4.02
C GLU A 190 14.21 8.91 4.00
N TRP A 191 14.73 8.54 5.20
CA TRP A 191 15.84 7.61 5.30
C TRP A 191 15.50 6.24 4.75
N LEU A 192 14.33 5.70 5.12
CA LEU A 192 13.87 4.39 4.62
C LEU A 192 13.76 4.38 3.10
N LEU A 193 13.15 5.42 2.54
CA LEU A 193 13.02 5.56 1.10
C LEU A 193 14.41 5.63 0.43
N PHE A 194 15.30 6.48 0.95
CA PHE A 194 16.67 6.61 0.43
C PHE A 194 17.42 5.27 0.51
N GLU A 195 17.41 4.62 1.67
CA GLU A 195 18.08 3.33 1.86
C GLU A 195 17.51 2.28 0.91
N LYS A 196 16.19 2.23 0.73
CA LYS A 196 15.54 1.30 -0.19
C LYS A 196 15.89 1.58 -1.64
N CYS A 197 15.93 2.85 -2.08
CA CYS A 197 16.38 3.21 -3.42
C CYS A 197 17.84 2.82 -3.67
N MET A 198 18.71 2.90 -2.66
CA MET A 198 20.11 2.49 -2.78
C MET A 198 20.30 0.98 -2.76
N ARG A 199 19.56 0.25 -1.90
CA ARG A 199 19.71 -1.21 -1.75
C ARG A 199 18.86 -2.01 -2.72
N GLY A 200 17.86 -1.38 -3.35
CA GLY A 200 16.83 -2.05 -4.13
C GLY A 200 15.76 -2.70 -3.27
N ASP A 201 14.85 -3.40 -3.94
CA ASP A 201 13.76 -4.14 -3.33
C ASP A 201 13.65 -5.54 -3.95
N SER A 202 14.04 -6.54 -3.19
CA SER A 202 13.98 -7.93 -3.64
C SER A 202 12.55 -8.45 -3.81
N SER A 203 11.57 -7.92 -3.08
CA SER A 203 10.17 -8.32 -3.18
C SER A 203 9.55 -7.91 -4.51
N ASP A 204 10.00 -6.76 -5.04
CA ASP A 204 9.56 -6.19 -6.32
C ASP A 204 10.59 -6.38 -7.44
N ASN A 205 11.66 -7.14 -7.16
CA ASN A 205 12.73 -7.41 -8.09
C ASN A 205 13.42 -6.15 -8.63
N VAL A 206 13.59 -5.15 -7.76
CA VAL A 206 14.35 -3.93 -8.04
C VAL A 206 15.77 -4.10 -7.54
N PHE A 207 16.75 -3.99 -8.42
CA PHE A 207 18.15 -4.22 -8.09
C PHE A 207 18.78 -3.02 -7.35
N SER A 208 19.80 -3.33 -6.53
CA SER A 208 20.56 -2.32 -5.80
C SER A 208 21.22 -1.32 -6.75
N ALA A 209 21.16 -0.04 -6.43
CA ALA A 209 21.89 1.00 -7.14
C ALA A 209 23.41 0.90 -6.89
N TYR A 210 23.81 0.41 -5.70
CA TYR A 210 25.20 0.18 -5.37
C TYR A 210 25.35 -1.07 -4.48
N PRO A 211 25.61 -2.25 -5.08
CA PRO A 211 25.79 -3.49 -4.33
C PRO A 211 26.90 -3.39 -3.28
N GLY A 212 26.62 -3.89 -2.07
CA GLY A 212 27.61 -3.92 -0.99
C GLY A 212 27.90 -2.55 -0.32
N VAL A 213 27.15 -1.50 -0.62
CA VAL A 213 27.29 -0.20 0.06
C VAL A 213 27.01 -0.35 1.57
N ARG A 214 27.86 0.28 2.38
CA ARG A 214 27.75 0.26 3.84
C ARG A 214 26.80 1.34 4.34
N VAL A 215 26.13 1.09 5.46
CA VAL A 215 25.30 2.11 6.13
C VAL A 215 26.15 3.28 6.58
N LYS A 216 27.23 3.01 7.34
CA LYS A 216 28.20 4.01 7.76
C LYS A 216 29.47 3.88 6.93
N GLY A 217 30.00 5.01 6.53
CA GLY A 217 31.29 5.11 5.88
C GLY A 217 32.45 4.70 6.77
N THR A 218 33.64 4.78 6.22
CA THR A 218 34.90 4.61 6.91
C THR A 218 35.71 5.89 6.73
N LYS A 219 36.91 5.95 7.34
CA LYS A 219 37.82 7.09 7.15
C LYS A 219 38.03 7.46 5.66
N ASN A 220 37.96 6.45 4.76
CA ASN A 220 38.32 6.63 3.34
C ASN A 220 37.14 6.35 2.38
N LYS A 221 35.93 6.01 2.89
CA LYS A 221 34.78 5.69 2.05
C LYS A 221 33.51 6.25 2.67
N VAL A 222 32.73 6.95 1.86
CA VAL A 222 31.40 7.45 2.23
C VAL A 222 30.43 6.27 2.29
N GLY A 223 29.54 6.29 3.27
CA GLY A 223 28.42 5.36 3.38
C GLY A 223 27.08 6.03 3.12
N LEU A 224 26.01 5.28 3.32
CA LEU A 224 24.65 5.78 3.10
C LEU A 224 24.30 6.93 4.05
N THR A 225 24.73 6.85 5.33
CA THR A 225 24.39 7.88 6.33
C THR A 225 24.94 9.24 5.94
N GLU A 226 26.23 9.30 5.59
CA GLU A 226 26.90 10.53 5.22
C GLU A 226 26.32 11.13 3.93
N ALA A 227 26.01 10.28 2.94
CA ALA A 227 25.37 10.72 1.70
C ALA A 227 23.94 11.23 1.94
N PHE A 228 23.17 10.55 2.79
CA PHE A 228 21.81 10.97 3.13
C PHE A 228 21.77 12.33 3.84
N GLU A 229 22.68 12.55 4.79
CA GLU A 229 22.81 13.84 5.49
C GLU A 229 23.18 14.99 4.55
N ASP A 230 23.96 14.69 3.50
CA ASP A 230 24.43 15.67 2.51
C ASP A 230 23.50 15.82 1.30
N ARG A 231 22.40 15.04 1.21
CA ARG A 231 21.52 14.95 0.02
C ARG A 231 20.89 16.29 -0.40
N ALA A 232 20.54 17.12 0.58
CA ALA A 232 19.91 18.41 0.31
C ALA A 232 20.87 19.42 -0.32
N ARG A 233 22.16 19.32 0.01
CA ARG A 233 23.21 20.22 -0.50
C ARG A 233 23.92 19.65 -1.71
N GLN A 234 23.78 18.33 -1.94
CA GLN A 234 24.54 17.58 -2.94
C GLN A 234 26.05 17.85 -2.88
N GLY A 235 26.58 17.89 -1.64
CA GLY A 235 27.96 18.22 -1.37
C GLY A 235 28.94 17.05 -1.63
N TYR A 236 30.04 17.02 -0.89
CA TYR A 236 31.12 16.03 -1.09
C TYR A 236 30.65 14.59 -0.87
N ALA A 237 29.88 14.30 0.22
CA ALA A 237 29.52 12.94 0.56
C ALA A 237 28.48 12.40 -0.43
N TRP A 238 27.50 13.21 -0.81
CA TRP A 238 26.53 12.87 -1.85
C TRP A 238 27.22 12.54 -3.18
N ASN A 239 28.04 13.48 -3.69
CA ASN A 239 28.70 13.30 -4.96
C ASN A 239 29.69 12.13 -4.96
N ASN A 240 30.45 11.96 -3.84
CA ASN A 240 31.37 10.83 -3.71
C ASN A 240 30.66 9.48 -3.84
N LEU A 241 29.43 9.33 -3.30
CA LEU A 241 28.67 8.10 -3.42
C LEU A 241 28.00 7.99 -4.80
N MET A 242 27.31 9.02 -5.27
CA MET A 242 26.47 8.98 -6.46
C MET A 242 27.25 8.92 -7.79
N LEU A 243 28.49 9.42 -7.80
CA LEU A 243 29.36 9.36 -8.98
C LEU A 243 30.18 8.06 -9.08
N GLN A 244 30.04 7.15 -8.12
CA GLN A 244 30.70 5.83 -8.21
C GLN A 244 30.18 5.06 -9.42
N ARG A 245 31.06 4.19 -9.95
CA ARG A 245 30.72 3.23 -11.01
C ARG A 245 31.05 1.83 -10.52
N TRP A 246 30.28 0.88 -10.98
CA TRP A 246 30.50 -0.53 -10.68
C TRP A 246 30.08 -1.38 -11.88
N SER A 247 30.59 -2.58 -12.00
CA SER A 247 30.19 -3.50 -13.06
C SER A 247 29.44 -4.68 -12.45
N ASP A 248 28.36 -5.07 -13.11
CA ASP A 248 27.61 -6.27 -12.73
C ASP A 248 28.34 -7.56 -13.17
N PRO A 249 27.84 -8.76 -12.81
CA PRO A 249 28.44 -10.02 -13.23
C PRO A 249 28.49 -10.24 -14.76
N ASP A 250 27.61 -9.57 -15.49
CA ASP A 250 27.55 -9.64 -16.97
C ASP A 250 28.52 -8.62 -17.62
N GLY A 251 29.25 -7.84 -16.82
CA GLY A 251 30.22 -6.85 -17.27
C GLY A 251 29.61 -5.52 -17.70
N VAL A 252 28.33 -5.27 -17.41
CA VAL A 252 27.68 -3.99 -17.70
C VAL A 252 28.12 -2.95 -16.66
N GLU A 253 28.55 -1.79 -17.14
CA GLU A 253 28.92 -0.68 -16.28
C GLU A 253 27.68 0.11 -15.82
N HIS A 254 27.60 0.35 -14.53
CA HIS A 254 26.54 1.08 -13.85
C HIS A 254 27.09 2.33 -13.19
N ARG A 255 26.34 3.42 -13.22
CA ARG A 255 26.57 4.61 -12.41
C ARG A 255 25.54 4.64 -11.28
N VAL A 256 26.02 4.80 -10.05
CA VAL A 256 25.15 4.75 -8.85
C VAL A 256 23.99 5.75 -8.92
N LEU A 257 24.22 6.98 -9.40
CA LEU A 257 23.18 8.00 -9.53
C LEU A 257 22.06 7.55 -10.47
N ASP A 258 22.42 7.00 -11.62
CA ASP A 258 21.43 6.61 -12.66
C ASP A 258 20.54 5.46 -12.14
N ASP A 259 21.15 4.48 -11.49
CA ASP A 259 20.44 3.38 -10.85
C ASP A 259 19.61 3.84 -9.63
N TYR A 260 20.09 4.81 -8.85
CA TYR A 260 19.35 5.41 -7.75
C TYR A 260 18.12 6.16 -8.24
N GLU A 261 18.23 6.96 -9.28
CA GLU A 261 17.11 7.70 -9.88
C GLU A 261 16.08 6.76 -10.47
N ARG A 262 16.51 5.70 -11.18
CA ARG A 262 15.63 4.63 -11.62
C ARG A 262 14.89 3.98 -10.44
N ASN A 263 15.60 3.59 -9.39
CA ASN A 263 15.00 2.96 -8.22
C ASN A 263 14.05 3.91 -7.50
N ARG A 264 14.39 5.20 -7.41
CA ARG A 264 13.52 6.21 -6.84
C ARG A 264 12.20 6.31 -7.63
N MET A 265 12.27 6.33 -8.94
CA MET A 265 11.05 6.34 -9.78
C MET A 265 10.18 5.12 -9.52
N LEU A 266 10.77 3.94 -9.28
CA LEU A 266 10.04 2.69 -9.05
C LEU A 266 9.48 2.56 -7.62
N ILE A 267 10.15 3.13 -6.61
CA ILE A 267 9.90 2.88 -5.19
C ILE A 267 9.19 4.06 -4.51
N ASP A 268 9.51 5.31 -4.89
CA ASP A 268 8.91 6.50 -4.29
C ASP A 268 7.47 6.68 -4.81
N LEU A 269 6.50 6.46 -3.95
CA LEU A 269 5.07 6.57 -4.27
C LEU A 269 4.64 8.01 -4.64
N ARG A 270 5.51 9.00 -4.46
CA ARG A 270 5.29 10.40 -4.85
C ARG A 270 5.93 10.74 -6.20
N ALA A 271 6.83 9.87 -6.69
CA ALA A 271 7.59 10.07 -7.94
C ALA A 271 6.91 9.48 -9.19
N GLN A 272 5.62 9.22 -9.14
CA GLN A 272 4.86 8.75 -10.30
C GLN A 272 5.00 9.71 -11.48
N PRO A 273 5.12 9.21 -12.72
CA PRO A 273 5.10 10.05 -13.92
C PRO A 273 3.86 10.94 -14.00
N PRO A 274 3.96 12.16 -14.58
CA PRO A 274 2.83 13.09 -14.65
C PRO A 274 1.58 12.49 -15.29
N GLU A 275 1.74 11.70 -16.34
CA GLU A 275 0.64 11.03 -17.05
C GLU A 275 -0.05 9.99 -16.16
N ILE A 276 0.69 9.29 -15.31
CA ILE A 276 0.14 8.33 -14.34
C ILE A 276 -0.61 9.08 -13.23
N LYS A 277 -0.03 10.16 -12.69
CA LYS A 277 -0.72 11.01 -11.71
C LYS A 277 -2.04 11.50 -12.26
N GLN A 278 -2.04 12.07 -13.47
CA GLN A 278 -3.25 12.57 -14.11
C GLN A 278 -4.30 11.46 -14.34
N ALA A 279 -3.86 10.28 -14.78
CA ALA A 279 -4.76 9.15 -15.01
C ALA A 279 -5.39 8.64 -13.70
N VAL A 280 -4.60 8.52 -12.62
CA VAL A 280 -5.09 8.10 -11.30
C VAL A 280 -6.01 9.16 -10.70
N ASP A 281 -5.64 10.44 -10.78
CA ASP A 281 -6.48 11.55 -10.32
C ASP A 281 -7.81 11.57 -11.05
N GLY A 282 -7.81 11.34 -12.35
CA GLY A 282 -9.03 11.19 -13.16
C GLY A 282 -9.91 10.03 -12.69
N SER A 283 -9.30 8.88 -12.36
CA SER A 283 -10.02 7.72 -11.81
C SER A 283 -10.64 8.04 -10.44
N ILE A 284 -9.91 8.73 -9.56
CA ILE A 284 -10.41 9.16 -8.24
C ILE A 284 -11.58 10.13 -8.42
N ARG A 285 -11.42 11.18 -9.22
CA ARG A 285 -12.46 12.20 -9.48
C ARG A 285 -13.73 11.60 -10.06
N SER A 286 -13.61 10.67 -11.00
CA SER A 286 -14.74 9.95 -11.58
C SER A 286 -15.46 9.08 -10.54
N MET A 287 -14.73 8.44 -9.62
CA MET A 287 -15.31 7.54 -8.63
C MET A 287 -16.04 8.27 -7.51
N VAL A 288 -15.55 9.43 -7.08
CA VAL A 288 -16.19 10.20 -5.99
C VAL A 288 -17.40 11.02 -6.47
N SER A 289 -17.60 11.20 -7.78
CA SER A 289 -18.74 11.91 -8.33
C SER A 289 -20.01 11.07 -8.28
N HIS A 290 -20.94 11.40 -7.39
CA HIS A 290 -22.36 11.00 -7.39
C HIS A 290 -22.68 9.52 -7.12
N LYS A 291 -22.19 8.97 -6.01
CA LYS A 291 -22.61 7.67 -5.55
C LYS A 291 -23.60 7.80 -4.39
N ASP A 292 -24.88 7.47 -4.65
CA ASP A 292 -25.92 7.43 -3.64
C ASP A 292 -26.75 6.13 -3.82
N ILE A 293 -26.20 5.06 -3.29
CA ILE A 293 -26.80 3.71 -3.37
C ILE A 293 -27.69 3.52 -2.16
N GLY A 294 -28.99 3.32 -2.44
CA GLY A 294 -29.97 2.99 -1.42
C GLY A 294 -29.94 1.53 -0.96
N GLN A 295 -30.53 1.28 0.21
CA GLN A 295 -30.73 -0.06 0.79
C GLN A 295 -29.43 -0.86 1.01
N VAL A 296 -28.31 -0.18 1.31
CA VAL A 296 -27.00 -0.80 1.48
C VAL A 296 -27.01 -1.93 2.50
N GLY A 297 -27.70 -1.79 3.63
CA GLY A 297 -27.83 -2.84 4.64
C GLY A 297 -28.48 -4.13 4.11
N ILE A 298 -29.55 -4.01 3.31
CA ILE A 298 -30.22 -5.16 2.68
C ILE A 298 -29.29 -5.83 1.66
N ARG A 299 -28.56 -5.04 0.88
CA ARG A 299 -27.57 -5.55 -0.08
C ARG A 299 -26.43 -6.28 0.63
N PHE A 300 -25.97 -5.75 1.79
CA PHE A 300 -24.98 -6.41 2.63
C PHE A 300 -25.47 -7.75 3.16
N MET A 301 -26.70 -7.82 3.69
CA MET A 301 -27.28 -9.07 4.16
C MET A 301 -27.38 -10.12 3.05
N LYS A 302 -27.73 -9.73 1.82
CA LYS A 302 -27.73 -10.64 0.66
C LYS A 302 -26.32 -11.14 0.34
N PHE A 303 -25.32 -10.27 0.39
CA PHE A 303 -23.92 -10.65 0.20
C PHE A 303 -23.46 -11.64 1.29
N CYS A 304 -23.79 -11.36 2.56
CA CYS A 304 -23.47 -12.26 3.67
C CYS A 304 -24.16 -13.64 3.50
N GLY A 305 -25.43 -13.67 3.08
CA GLY A 305 -26.14 -14.92 2.82
C GLY A 305 -25.51 -15.76 1.72
N LYS A 306 -25.00 -15.13 0.64
CA LYS A 306 -24.31 -15.83 -0.45
C LYS A 306 -23.04 -16.57 0.01
N TYR A 307 -22.31 -16.02 0.96
CA TYR A 307 -21.02 -16.54 1.43
C TYR A 307 -21.07 -17.08 2.87
N GLU A 308 -22.26 -17.26 3.41
CA GLU A 308 -22.49 -17.79 4.76
C GLU A 308 -21.76 -17.02 5.87
N LEU A 309 -21.64 -15.69 5.70
CA LEU A 309 -20.93 -14.82 6.64
C LEU A 309 -21.80 -14.51 7.88
N VAL A 310 -22.10 -15.54 8.68
CA VAL A 310 -23.03 -15.46 9.81
C VAL A 310 -22.69 -14.33 10.78
N LYS A 311 -21.44 -14.26 11.28
CA LYS A 311 -21.02 -13.22 12.22
C LYS A 311 -21.10 -11.80 11.67
N ALA A 312 -20.86 -11.63 10.38
CA ALA A 312 -21.00 -10.33 9.72
C ALA A 312 -22.49 -9.96 9.59
N SER A 313 -23.37 -10.93 9.29
CA SER A 313 -24.80 -10.70 9.21
C SER A 313 -25.44 -10.39 10.57
N GLU A 314 -24.97 -11.01 11.66
CA GLU A 314 -25.40 -10.69 13.02
C GLU A 314 -25.07 -9.25 13.44
N SER A 315 -24.00 -8.68 12.87
CA SER A 315 -23.56 -7.31 13.11
C SER A 315 -23.84 -6.38 11.92
N ALA A 316 -24.80 -6.71 11.06
CA ALA A 316 -25.04 -6.04 9.79
C ALA A 316 -25.25 -4.52 9.91
N GLU A 317 -25.82 -4.04 11.01
CA GLU A 317 -26.01 -2.61 11.26
C GLU A 317 -24.68 -1.85 11.37
N GLN A 318 -23.68 -2.44 12.03
CA GLN A 318 -22.35 -1.82 12.14
C GLN A 318 -21.67 -1.69 10.78
N TYR A 319 -21.78 -2.75 9.96
CA TYR A 319 -21.25 -2.72 8.59
C TYR A 319 -22.02 -1.75 7.72
N ALA A 320 -23.36 -1.80 7.76
CA ALA A 320 -24.21 -0.93 6.96
C ALA A 320 -23.93 0.56 7.21
N ARG A 321 -23.55 0.94 8.43
CA ARG A 321 -23.24 2.32 8.79
C ARG A 321 -22.17 2.89 7.90
N TRP A 322 -20.97 2.29 7.86
CA TRP A 322 -19.87 2.81 7.06
C TRP A 322 -19.97 2.47 5.56
N LEU A 323 -20.60 1.34 5.21
CA LEU A 323 -20.88 1.00 3.81
C LEU A 323 -21.85 1.99 3.13
N ASN A 324 -22.66 2.67 3.93
CA ASN A 324 -23.66 3.63 3.46
C ASN A 324 -23.12 5.08 3.39
N GLU A 325 -21.98 5.38 4.01
CA GLU A 325 -21.44 6.74 4.02
C GLU A 325 -20.97 7.16 2.63
N THR A 326 -21.64 8.16 2.07
CA THR A 326 -21.27 8.77 0.79
C THR A 326 -20.02 9.64 0.95
N TYR A 327 -19.28 9.80 -0.13
CA TYR A 327 -18.16 10.76 -0.16
C TYR A 327 -18.67 12.19 -0.01
N LYS A 328 -18.07 12.95 0.92
CA LYS A 328 -18.39 14.36 1.21
C LYS A 328 -17.15 15.25 1.20
N GLY A 329 -16.02 14.72 0.75
CA GLY A 329 -14.77 15.44 0.69
C GLY A 329 -14.71 16.45 -0.44
N VAL A 330 -13.70 17.30 -0.38
CA VAL A 330 -13.34 18.24 -1.43
C VAL A 330 -11.97 17.81 -1.97
N LEU A 331 -11.89 17.62 -3.28
CA LEU A 331 -10.62 17.34 -3.94
C LEU A 331 -9.87 18.66 -4.17
N ASP A 332 -8.63 18.73 -3.72
CA ASP A 332 -7.76 19.83 -4.11
C ASP A 332 -7.48 19.77 -5.61
N ASP A 333 -7.62 20.90 -6.26
CA ASP A 333 -7.08 21.06 -7.60
C ASP A 333 -5.57 21.20 -7.47
N CYS A 334 -4.88 20.07 -7.58
CA CYS A 334 -3.43 20.04 -7.77
C CYS A 334 -3.10 20.65 -9.15
N SER A 335 -3.40 21.93 -9.36
CA SER A 335 -2.77 22.71 -10.39
C SER A 335 -1.30 22.77 -10.01
N GLU A 336 -0.47 22.19 -10.83
CA GLU A 336 0.97 22.22 -10.72
C GLU A 336 1.42 23.65 -10.32
N THR A 337 1.79 23.83 -9.05
CA THR A 337 2.75 24.87 -8.74
C THR A 337 4.07 24.36 -9.28
N SER A 338 4.26 24.59 -10.58
CA SER A 338 5.55 24.71 -11.18
C SER A 338 6.31 25.79 -10.41
N ASN A 339 7.08 25.39 -9.44
CA ASN A 339 8.11 26.24 -8.89
C ASN A 339 9.40 25.91 -9.62
N PRO A 340 10.10 26.96 -10.10
CA PRO A 340 11.27 26.89 -10.97
C PRO A 340 12.49 26.23 -10.32
#